data_1cfbe5af46b1e336643fb59373b4d94c
#
_entry.id   1cfbe5af46b1e336643fb59373b4d94c
#
_cell.length_a   1.000
_cell.length_b   1.000
_cell.length_c   1.000
_cell.angle_alpha   90.00
_cell.angle_beta   90.00
_cell.angle_gamma   90.00
#
_symmetry.space_group_name_H-M   'P 1'
#
loop_
_entity.id
_entity.type
_entity.pdbx_description
1 polymer ?
#
loop_
_entity_poly.entity_id
_entity_poly.type
_entity_poly.pdbx_seq_one_letter_code
_entity_poly.pdbx_strand_id
1 'polypeptide(L)'
;SFNLKNNDTVILTDTLKKWVGNFNIKFELAYKDPNGILTNGITRKKTINPHFSYYNDPVKDSHYGTNSWPTDRYLNIWVCNLLDGFHGYAQFPGGPIETDGVVVDWQTVGNGHYPWTYPNSENLACGKVLVHEIGHWLNLYHPWGNTTSGCGDDYIPETGLQDGPVYHTNDCYDTLFSLCNPSERVFVKHYMDYSGCDCMVTFTKNQVDRGLSSLMTQRLPMIENYERRPTLNGFEGTIILPTLVKDKLYFTFPKSDGVITIIIYDLMGREILKSSTSQQFKEITFNTPNGYYIVCVLYNGEVVRKQKIIVY
;
A
#
# COMPACT_ATOMS: atom_id res chain seq x y z
N SER A 1 4.69 6.41 5.43
CA SER A 1 4.31 5.16 4.80
C SER A 1 3.90 5.35 3.32
N PHE A 2 2.81 4.72 2.84
CA PHE A 2 2.47 4.63 1.41
C PHE A 2 2.20 5.96 0.68
N ASN A 3 2.01 7.06 1.35
CA ASN A 3 1.83 8.39 0.75
C ASN A 3 2.66 9.48 1.43
N LEU A 4 3.73 9.12 2.12
CA LEU A 4 4.67 10.00 2.81
C LEU A 4 4.02 11.00 3.79
N LYS A 5 2.93 10.61 4.45
CA LYS A 5 2.29 11.43 5.49
C LYS A 5 2.86 11.18 6.90
N ASN A 6 3.77 10.23 7.04
CA ASN A 6 4.48 9.99 8.28
C ASN A 6 5.59 11.04 8.48
N ASN A 7 5.69 11.57 9.67
CA ASN A 7 6.70 12.57 10.02
C ASN A 7 8.08 11.95 10.28
N ASP A 8 8.17 10.63 10.36
CA ASP A 8 9.39 9.90 10.74
C ASP A 8 10.54 10.08 9.73
N THR A 9 10.22 10.42 8.47
CA THR A 9 11.25 10.66 7.44
C THR A 9 12.16 11.84 7.75
N VAL A 10 11.83 12.68 8.72
CA VAL A 10 12.70 13.80 9.16
C VAL A 10 14.00 13.31 9.80
N ILE A 11 14.01 12.09 10.33
CA ILE A 11 15.21 11.50 10.93
C ILE A 11 16.24 10.99 9.91
N LEU A 12 15.89 10.97 8.60
CA LEU A 12 16.82 10.57 7.55
C LEU A 12 17.78 11.71 7.22
N THR A 13 19.04 11.36 6.99
CA THR A 13 20.02 12.31 6.45
C THR A 13 19.63 12.74 5.03
N ASP A 14 20.10 13.91 4.59
CA ASP A 14 19.78 14.42 3.25
C ASP A 14 20.30 13.49 2.14
N THR A 15 21.38 12.77 2.39
CA THR A 15 21.91 11.76 1.48
C THR A 15 20.94 10.62 1.25
N LEU A 16 20.20 10.20 2.27
CA LEU A 16 19.25 9.08 2.19
C LEU A 16 17.85 9.50 1.76
N LYS A 17 17.48 10.77 1.97
CA LYS A 17 16.21 11.31 1.47
C LYS A 17 16.04 11.14 -0.04
N LYS A 18 17.14 11.08 -0.79
CA LYS A 18 17.10 10.81 -2.25
C LYS A 18 16.54 9.44 -2.60
N TRP A 19 16.63 8.47 -1.68
CA TRP A 19 16.13 7.10 -1.88
C TRP A 19 14.68 6.91 -1.43
N VAL A 20 14.11 7.87 -0.71
CA VAL A 20 12.73 7.80 -0.22
C VAL A 20 11.77 7.68 -1.39
N GLY A 21 11.00 6.60 -1.38
CA GLY A 21 9.96 6.31 -2.35
C GLY A 21 8.57 6.71 -1.84
N ASN A 22 7.66 6.97 -2.75
CA ASN A 22 6.27 7.28 -2.46
C ASN A 22 5.35 6.47 -3.36
N PHE A 23 4.63 5.52 -2.79
CA PHE A 23 3.62 4.75 -3.52
C PHE A 23 2.44 5.62 -3.99
N ASN A 24 2.16 6.70 -3.29
CA ASN A 24 0.98 7.52 -3.52
C ASN A 24 -0.32 6.71 -3.48
N ILE A 25 -0.37 5.67 -2.65
CA ILE A 25 -1.53 4.82 -2.42
C ILE A 25 -2.22 5.26 -1.13
N LYS A 26 -3.55 5.31 -1.16
CA LYS A 26 -4.40 5.48 0.00
C LYS A 26 -5.25 4.24 0.20
N PHE A 27 -5.21 3.68 1.40
CA PHE A 27 -6.10 2.61 1.83
C PHE A 27 -7.32 3.22 2.50
N GLU A 28 -8.49 2.69 2.18
CA GLU A 28 -9.77 3.11 2.77
C GLU A 28 -10.53 1.87 3.24
N LEU A 29 -11.22 1.99 4.38
CA LEU A 29 -12.12 0.93 4.82
C LEU A 29 -13.26 0.77 3.81
N ALA A 30 -13.59 -0.47 3.47
CA ALA A 30 -14.69 -0.78 2.58
C ALA A 30 -15.99 -0.18 3.11
N TYR A 31 -16.78 0.43 2.24
CA TYR A 31 -18.08 0.99 2.60
C TYR A 31 -19.25 0.12 2.14
N LYS A 32 -18.99 -0.87 1.29
CA LYS A 32 -19.91 -1.95 0.91
C LYS A 32 -19.24 -3.29 1.19
N ASP A 33 -20.02 -4.25 1.59
CA ASP A 33 -19.62 -5.65 1.66
C ASP A 33 -19.69 -6.32 0.27
N PRO A 34 -19.30 -7.60 0.11
CA PRO A 34 -19.37 -8.32 -1.16
C PRO A 34 -20.78 -8.40 -1.78
N ASN A 35 -21.83 -8.27 -0.97
CA ASN A 35 -23.22 -8.29 -1.40
C ASN A 35 -23.77 -6.88 -1.73
N GLY A 36 -22.94 -5.84 -1.63
CA GLY A 36 -23.32 -4.45 -1.87
C GLY A 36 -23.98 -3.76 -0.67
N ILE A 37 -24.05 -4.40 0.50
CA ILE A 37 -24.64 -3.84 1.71
C ILE A 37 -23.64 -2.86 2.35
N LEU A 38 -24.13 -1.71 2.81
CA LEU A 38 -23.32 -0.72 3.49
C LEU A 38 -22.66 -1.27 4.75
N THR A 39 -21.38 -1.03 4.91
CA THR A 39 -20.56 -1.49 6.03
C THR A 39 -19.56 -0.43 6.45
N ASN A 40 -18.95 -0.61 7.61
CA ASN A 40 -17.78 0.17 8.03
C ASN A 40 -16.44 -0.51 7.64
N GLY A 41 -16.51 -1.61 6.88
CA GLY A 41 -15.32 -2.36 6.43
C GLY A 41 -14.66 -3.21 7.50
N ILE A 42 -15.27 -3.33 8.67
CA ILE A 42 -14.73 -4.12 9.80
C ILE A 42 -15.71 -5.22 10.16
N THR A 43 -15.29 -6.46 9.99
CA THR A 43 -16.02 -7.63 10.45
C THR A 43 -15.43 -8.13 11.76
N ARG A 44 -16.29 -8.74 12.61
CA ARG A 44 -15.86 -9.33 13.88
C ARG A 44 -16.43 -10.73 13.98
N LYS A 45 -15.55 -11.69 14.23
CA LYS A 45 -15.91 -13.09 14.43
C LYS A 45 -15.55 -13.50 15.84
N LYS A 46 -16.53 -13.99 16.57
CA LYS A 46 -16.25 -14.71 17.82
C LYS A 46 -15.73 -16.10 17.46
N THR A 47 -14.57 -16.45 17.99
CA THR A 47 -13.93 -17.76 17.81
C THR A 47 -13.71 -18.43 19.14
N ILE A 48 -13.62 -19.75 19.12
CA ILE A 48 -13.21 -20.56 20.25
C ILE A 48 -11.68 -20.72 20.30
N ASN A 49 -10.99 -20.39 19.21
CA ASN A 49 -9.53 -20.44 19.14
C ASN A 49 -8.95 -19.19 19.79
N PRO A 50 -8.24 -19.31 20.91
CA PRO A 50 -7.62 -18.15 21.55
C PRO A 50 -6.41 -17.62 20.77
N HIS A 51 -5.82 -18.45 19.91
CA HIS A 51 -4.61 -18.15 19.12
C HIS A 51 -4.71 -18.77 17.73
N PHE A 52 -3.98 -18.20 16.78
CA PHE A 52 -3.86 -18.69 15.41
C PHE A 52 -2.39 -18.92 15.06
N SER A 53 -2.12 -20.08 14.46
CA SER A 53 -0.79 -20.40 13.94
C SER A 53 -0.66 -19.90 12.49
N TYR A 54 0.55 -19.54 12.09
CA TYR A 54 0.92 -19.31 10.70
C TYR A 54 0.67 -20.56 9.84
N TYR A 55 0.90 -21.75 10.43
CA TYR A 55 0.75 -23.01 9.71
C TYR A 55 -0.72 -23.34 9.44
N ASN A 56 -1.03 -23.72 8.19
CA ASN A 56 -2.38 -24.05 7.70
C ASN A 56 -3.38 -22.89 7.70
N ASP A 57 -2.98 -21.69 8.04
CA ASP A 57 -3.73 -20.43 7.87
C ASP A 57 -5.16 -20.44 8.42
N PRO A 58 -5.42 -21.01 9.64
CA PRO A 58 -6.77 -21.26 10.13
C PRO A 58 -7.57 -19.98 10.39
N VAL A 59 -6.93 -18.82 10.48
CA VAL A 59 -7.62 -17.53 10.62
C VAL A 59 -8.41 -17.15 9.36
N LYS A 60 -8.02 -17.68 8.20
CA LYS A 60 -8.66 -17.42 6.90
C LYS A 60 -9.75 -18.44 6.56
N ASP A 61 -10.03 -19.39 7.44
CA ASP A 61 -11.10 -20.38 7.30
C ASP A 61 -12.30 -19.99 8.16
N SER A 62 -13.52 -20.02 7.59
CA SER A 62 -14.74 -19.66 8.30
C SER A 62 -15.11 -20.57 9.47
N HIS A 63 -14.52 -21.75 9.56
CA HIS A 63 -14.71 -22.64 10.70
C HIS A 63 -14.08 -22.07 11.98
N TYR A 64 -12.85 -21.53 11.87
CA TYR A 64 -12.10 -20.99 12.99
C TYR A 64 -12.00 -19.47 12.98
N GLY A 65 -11.82 -18.88 11.82
CA GLY A 65 -11.67 -17.45 11.54
C GLY A 65 -12.74 -16.94 10.58
N THR A 66 -12.31 -16.20 9.56
CA THR A 66 -13.20 -15.56 8.58
C THR A 66 -12.62 -15.70 7.19
N ASN A 67 -13.42 -16.21 6.24
CA ASN A 67 -13.01 -16.23 4.84
C ASN A 67 -12.71 -14.84 4.31
N SER A 68 -11.88 -14.78 3.30
CA SER A 68 -11.60 -13.54 2.56
C SER A 68 -12.87 -12.99 1.88
N TRP A 69 -12.94 -11.68 1.78
CA TRP A 69 -13.78 -11.04 0.78
C TRP A 69 -13.10 -11.13 -0.60
N PRO A 70 -13.88 -10.98 -1.70
CA PRO A 70 -13.30 -11.08 -3.05
C PRO A 70 -12.06 -10.22 -3.25
N THR A 71 -10.94 -10.84 -3.56
CA THR A 71 -9.61 -10.22 -3.59
C THR A 71 -9.36 -9.40 -4.85
N ASP A 72 -10.28 -9.48 -5.80
CA ASP A 72 -10.36 -8.57 -6.95
C ASP A 72 -10.91 -7.18 -6.62
N ARG A 73 -11.37 -6.96 -5.38
CA ARG A 73 -11.96 -5.69 -4.89
C ARG A 73 -11.46 -5.25 -3.53
N TYR A 74 -11.03 -6.19 -2.69
CA TYR A 74 -10.68 -5.93 -1.29
C TYR A 74 -9.29 -6.46 -0.94
N LEU A 75 -8.48 -5.63 -0.30
CA LEU A 75 -7.35 -6.13 0.49
C LEU A 75 -7.92 -6.65 1.82
N ASN A 76 -7.81 -7.94 2.04
CA ASN A 76 -8.22 -8.57 3.28
C ASN A 76 -7.12 -8.44 4.33
N ILE A 77 -7.50 -8.00 5.53
CA ILE A 77 -6.59 -7.88 6.66
C ILE A 77 -7.23 -8.59 7.85
N TRP A 78 -6.60 -9.67 8.32
CA TRP A 78 -7.00 -10.38 9.53
C TRP A 78 -6.17 -9.88 10.71
N VAL A 79 -6.87 -9.52 11.79
CA VAL A 79 -6.24 -9.11 13.04
C VAL A 79 -6.61 -10.15 14.09
N CYS A 80 -5.63 -10.87 14.60
CA CYS A 80 -5.83 -11.98 15.53
C CYS A 80 -4.67 -12.08 16.53
N ASN A 81 -4.75 -13.01 17.46
CA ASN A 81 -3.65 -13.36 18.33
C ASN A 81 -2.80 -14.43 17.64
N LEU A 82 -1.61 -14.09 17.21
CA LEU A 82 -0.70 -15.01 16.54
C LEU A 82 0.15 -15.79 17.54
N LEU A 83 0.40 -17.06 17.21
CA LEU A 83 1.33 -17.94 17.92
C LEU A 83 2.76 -17.81 17.34
N ASP A 84 3.66 -18.51 18.02
CA ASP A 84 5.01 -18.83 17.53
C ASP A 84 5.92 -17.61 17.30
N GLY A 85 5.61 -16.47 17.94
CA GLY A 85 6.40 -15.25 17.85
C GLY A 85 6.26 -14.51 16.54
N PHE A 86 5.29 -14.88 15.70
CA PHE A 86 4.98 -14.12 14.50
C PHE A 86 4.23 -12.84 14.83
N HIS A 87 4.64 -11.74 14.23
CA HIS A 87 3.98 -10.44 14.36
C HIS A 87 3.02 -10.16 13.21
N GLY A 88 3.23 -10.80 12.08
CA GLY A 88 2.39 -10.76 10.89
C GLY A 88 2.91 -11.69 9.81
N TYR A 89 2.14 -11.79 8.75
CA TYR A 89 2.53 -12.42 7.48
C TYR A 89 1.58 -11.98 6.38
N ALA A 90 2.05 -12.06 5.15
CA ALA A 90 1.27 -11.72 3.97
C ALA A 90 1.42 -12.78 2.88
N GLN A 91 0.41 -12.89 2.05
CA GLN A 91 0.50 -13.68 0.83
C GLN A 91 1.11 -12.85 -0.28
N PHE A 92 2.19 -13.37 -0.87
CA PHE A 92 2.76 -12.80 -2.09
C PHE A 92 1.79 -12.93 -3.27
N PRO A 93 1.90 -12.05 -4.28
CA PRO A 93 1.10 -12.16 -5.49
C PRO A 93 1.25 -13.52 -6.18
N GLY A 94 0.15 -14.04 -6.74
CA GLY A 94 0.13 -15.33 -7.45
C GLY A 94 -0.21 -16.54 -6.59
N GLY A 95 -0.44 -16.38 -5.28
CA GLY A 95 -0.98 -17.43 -4.42
C GLY A 95 -2.49 -17.62 -4.60
N PRO A 96 -3.12 -18.57 -3.84
CA PRO A 96 -4.55 -18.83 -3.91
C PRO A 96 -5.38 -17.58 -3.54
N ILE A 97 -6.43 -17.31 -4.30
CA ILE A 97 -7.28 -16.12 -4.10
C ILE A 97 -8.07 -16.18 -2.79
N GLU A 98 -8.35 -17.38 -2.30
CA GLU A 98 -9.11 -17.62 -1.07
C GLU A 98 -8.33 -17.19 0.19
N THR A 99 -7.01 -17.17 0.12
CA THR A 99 -6.14 -16.83 1.25
C THR A 99 -5.38 -15.53 1.03
N ASP A 100 -5.65 -14.79 -0.06
CA ASP A 100 -4.92 -13.57 -0.38
C ASP A 100 -5.24 -12.43 0.59
N GLY A 101 -4.20 -11.84 1.13
CA GLY A 101 -4.26 -10.73 2.07
C GLY A 101 -3.15 -10.76 3.10
N VAL A 102 -3.38 -10.07 4.20
CA VAL A 102 -2.42 -9.82 5.27
C VAL A 102 -2.99 -10.28 6.61
N VAL A 103 -2.18 -10.93 7.43
CA VAL A 103 -2.50 -11.26 8.82
C VAL A 103 -1.54 -10.53 9.73
N VAL A 104 -2.06 -9.91 10.79
CA VAL A 104 -1.23 -9.23 11.79
C VAL A 104 -1.66 -9.59 13.20
N ASP A 105 -0.69 -9.66 14.10
CA ASP A 105 -0.98 -9.79 15.52
C ASP A 105 -1.66 -8.51 16.03
N TRP A 106 -2.72 -8.69 16.81
CA TRP A 106 -3.51 -7.57 17.32
C TRP A 106 -2.69 -6.57 18.17
N GLN A 107 -1.62 -7.02 18.80
CA GLN A 107 -0.73 -6.20 19.62
C GLN A 107 0.13 -5.25 18.77
N THR A 108 0.31 -5.53 17.49
CA THR A 108 1.10 -4.70 16.57
C THR A 108 0.28 -3.64 15.84
N VAL A 109 -1.05 -3.69 16.00
CA VAL A 109 -1.98 -2.75 15.36
C VAL A 109 -2.18 -1.51 16.24
N GLY A 110 -2.08 -0.32 15.64
CA GLY A 110 -2.33 0.94 16.33
C GLY A 110 -1.14 1.89 16.31
N ASN A 111 -1.14 2.87 17.18
CA ASN A 111 -0.17 3.97 17.23
C ASN A 111 0.68 3.99 18.53
N GLY A 112 0.89 2.86 19.15
CA GLY A 112 2.03 2.70 20.04
C GLY A 112 1.84 2.99 21.52
N HIS A 113 0.63 3.13 22.04
CA HIS A 113 0.46 3.34 23.48
C HIS A 113 -0.48 2.31 24.12
N TYR A 114 -0.10 1.02 23.99
CA TYR A 114 -0.69 -0.02 24.83
C TYR A 114 0.21 -0.30 26.02
N PRO A 115 -0.36 -0.42 27.24
CA PRO A 115 0.44 -0.74 28.45
C PRO A 115 0.95 -2.19 28.49
N TRP A 116 0.76 -2.93 27.40
CA TRP A 116 1.18 -4.33 27.28
C TRP A 116 2.45 -4.38 26.42
N THR A 117 3.57 -4.34 27.07
CA THR A 117 4.85 -4.61 26.40
C THR A 117 4.95 -6.10 26.07
N TYR A 118 5.35 -6.43 24.84
CA TYR A 118 5.87 -7.76 24.56
C TYR A 118 6.94 -8.11 25.60
N PRO A 119 6.99 -9.37 26.09
CA PRO A 119 7.93 -9.79 27.14
C PRO A 119 9.41 -9.48 26.85
N ASN A 120 9.75 -9.19 25.60
CA ASN A 120 11.12 -8.97 25.12
C ASN A 120 11.38 -7.51 24.67
N SER A 121 10.68 -6.51 25.20
CA SER A 121 10.95 -5.08 25.01
C SER A 121 10.89 -4.53 23.57
N GLU A 122 10.41 -5.27 22.60
CA GLU A 122 10.23 -4.78 21.25
C GLU A 122 8.98 -3.91 21.17
N ASN A 123 9.16 -2.62 20.95
CA ASN A 123 8.04 -1.69 20.72
C ASN A 123 7.53 -1.87 19.28
N LEU A 124 6.69 -2.88 19.03
CA LEU A 124 6.10 -3.16 17.73
C LEU A 124 4.65 -2.64 17.61
N ALA A 125 4.10 -2.05 18.68
CA ALA A 125 2.74 -1.53 18.74
C ALA A 125 2.58 -0.17 18.02
N CYS A 126 3.13 -0.02 16.83
CA CYS A 126 3.17 1.23 16.08
C CYS A 126 2.49 1.17 14.70
N GLY A 127 1.86 0.04 14.37
CA GLY A 127 1.24 -0.20 13.08
C GLY A 127 2.21 -0.42 11.91
N LYS A 128 3.52 -0.40 12.13
CA LYS A 128 4.53 -0.56 11.06
C LYS A 128 4.67 -2.02 10.61
N VAL A 129 4.31 -2.97 11.46
CA VAL A 129 4.18 -4.38 11.05
C VAL A 129 3.16 -4.52 9.92
N LEU A 130 1.98 -3.90 10.04
CA LEU A 130 1.00 -3.91 8.95
C LEU A 130 1.55 -3.27 7.66
N VAL A 131 2.35 -2.21 7.77
CA VAL A 131 3.01 -1.57 6.61
C VAL A 131 4.01 -2.53 5.97
N HIS A 132 4.80 -3.26 6.77
CA HIS A 132 5.73 -4.30 6.34
C HIS A 132 4.99 -5.42 5.57
N GLU A 133 3.95 -5.97 6.16
CA GLU A 133 3.17 -7.06 5.55
C GLU A 133 2.48 -6.63 4.26
N ILE A 134 1.98 -5.40 4.17
CA ILE A 134 1.48 -4.85 2.91
C ILE A 134 2.61 -4.72 1.88
N GLY A 135 3.85 -4.47 2.29
CA GLY A 135 5.02 -4.53 1.42
C GLY A 135 5.19 -5.90 0.78
N HIS A 136 5.11 -6.99 1.55
CA HIS A 136 5.12 -8.36 1.02
C HIS A 136 3.93 -8.64 0.09
N TRP A 137 2.74 -8.20 0.48
CA TRP A 137 1.56 -8.30 -0.35
C TRP A 137 1.73 -7.57 -1.69
N LEU A 138 2.56 -6.50 -1.74
CA LEU A 138 2.98 -5.79 -2.95
C LEU A 138 4.24 -6.38 -3.60
N ASN A 139 4.65 -7.62 -3.26
CA ASN A 139 5.80 -8.32 -3.85
C ASN A 139 7.18 -7.81 -3.43
N LEU A 140 7.30 -7.19 -2.27
CA LEU A 140 8.61 -6.85 -1.70
C LEU A 140 9.14 -7.98 -0.85
N TYR A 141 10.41 -8.32 -0.99
CA TYR A 141 11.11 -9.29 -0.14
C TYR A 141 11.79 -8.60 1.03
N HIS A 142 12.20 -9.39 2.02
CA HIS A 142 13.18 -8.93 2.98
C HIS A 142 14.52 -8.66 2.31
N PRO A 143 15.37 -7.74 2.81
CA PRO A 143 16.66 -7.45 2.19
C PRO A 143 17.59 -8.66 2.05
N TRP A 144 17.49 -9.61 2.98
CA TRP A 144 18.22 -10.88 2.92
C TRP A 144 17.54 -11.94 2.03
N GLY A 145 16.53 -11.52 1.25
CA GLY A 145 15.76 -12.43 0.39
C GLY A 145 15.02 -13.50 1.19
N ASN A 146 14.97 -14.69 0.64
CA ASN A 146 14.38 -15.87 1.30
C ASN A 146 15.45 -16.84 1.83
N THR A 147 16.68 -16.37 2.01
CA THR A 147 17.77 -17.23 2.52
C THR A 147 17.62 -17.43 4.02
N THR A 148 17.85 -18.65 4.48
CA THR A 148 17.88 -18.98 5.91
C THR A 148 19.29 -18.92 6.49
N SER A 149 20.29 -18.74 5.64
CA SER A 149 21.71 -18.60 6.02
C SER A 149 22.52 -18.02 4.85
N GLY A 150 23.52 -17.20 5.18
CA GLY A 150 24.38 -16.56 4.20
C GLY A 150 23.74 -15.34 3.53
N CYS A 151 24.44 -14.75 2.62
CA CYS A 151 24.06 -13.50 1.97
C CYS A 151 22.91 -13.71 0.97
N GLY A 152 21.86 -12.95 1.12
CA GLY A 152 20.72 -12.94 0.23
C GLY A 152 20.47 -11.57 -0.41
N ASP A 153 19.54 -11.53 -1.33
CA ASP A 153 19.22 -10.37 -2.15
C ASP A 153 17.70 -10.25 -2.31
N ASP A 154 17.16 -9.07 -2.11
CA ASP A 154 15.77 -8.72 -2.43
C ASP A 154 15.63 -8.16 -3.85
N TYR A 155 16.73 -8.08 -4.61
CA TYR A 155 16.84 -7.51 -5.95
C TYR A 155 16.48 -6.01 -6.00
N ILE A 156 16.74 -5.29 -4.91
CA ILE A 156 16.59 -3.84 -4.80
C ILE A 156 17.98 -3.22 -4.57
N PRO A 157 18.49 -2.41 -5.51
CA PRO A 157 19.88 -1.92 -5.43
C PRO A 157 20.20 -1.11 -4.18
N GLU A 158 19.23 -0.38 -3.61
CA GLU A 158 19.47 0.49 -2.46
C GLU A 158 19.55 -0.26 -1.13
N THR A 159 19.04 -1.48 -1.04
CA THR A 159 19.07 -2.30 0.17
C THR A 159 20.37 -3.07 0.32
N GLY A 160 20.98 -3.46 -0.82
CA GLY A 160 22.23 -4.22 -0.87
C GLY A 160 22.05 -5.67 -0.38
N LEU A 161 23.13 -6.46 -0.44
CA LEU A 161 23.15 -7.83 0.06
C LEU A 161 23.19 -7.85 1.58
N GLN A 162 22.32 -8.66 2.20
CA GLN A 162 22.28 -8.84 3.65
C GLN A 162 22.32 -10.33 4.03
N ASP A 163 22.91 -10.65 5.18
CA ASP A 163 23.02 -12.00 5.72
C ASP A 163 21.92 -12.35 6.74
N GLY A 164 20.98 -11.42 6.96
CA GLY A 164 19.85 -11.59 7.87
C GLY A 164 19.21 -10.25 8.25
N PRO A 165 18.20 -10.31 9.12
CA PRO A 165 17.50 -9.11 9.58
C PRO A 165 18.39 -8.24 10.48
N VAL A 166 18.25 -6.94 10.34
CA VAL A 166 18.76 -5.98 11.30
C VAL A 166 17.71 -5.80 12.38
N TYR A 167 17.92 -6.45 13.53
CA TYR A 167 17.05 -6.25 14.66
C TYR A 167 17.26 -4.88 15.30
N HIS A 168 16.23 -4.40 15.95
CA HIS A 168 16.19 -3.12 16.63
C HIS A 168 17.46 -2.89 17.45
N THR A 169 18.18 -1.82 17.09
CA THR A 169 19.25 -1.25 17.92
C THR A 169 18.77 0.10 18.42
N ASN A 170 19.05 0.46 19.66
CA ASN A 170 18.63 1.74 20.25
C ASN A 170 19.07 2.98 19.45
N ASP A 171 19.97 2.82 18.50
CA ASP A 171 20.66 3.92 17.81
C ASP A 171 20.07 4.25 16.42
N CYS A 172 19.15 3.46 15.88
CA CYS A 172 18.51 3.69 14.56
C CYS A 172 19.49 4.22 13.50
N TYR A 173 20.57 3.51 13.25
CA TYR A 173 21.53 3.89 12.21
C TYR A 173 20.86 4.00 10.84
N ASP A 174 21.24 4.99 10.07
CA ASP A 174 20.74 5.15 8.70
C ASP A 174 21.20 4.02 7.78
N THR A 175 22.47 3.63 7.97
CA THR A 175 23.11 2.54 7.21
C THR A 175 24.06 1.78 8.11
N LEU A 176 24.21 0.50 7.83
CA LEU A 176 25.22 -0.38 8.41
C LEU A 176 26.18 -0.86 7.32
N PHE A 177 27.36 -1.33 7.71
CA PHE A 177 28.20 -2.06 6.78
C PHE A 177 27.61 -3.43 6.55
N SER A 178 27.49 -3.83 5.29
CA SER A 178 27.06 -5.19 4.93
C SER A 178 28.08 -6.20 5.43
N LEU A 179 27.62 -7.25 6.10
CA LEU A 179 28.47 -8.40 6.42
C LEU A 179 28.78 -9.21 5.17
N CYS A 180 27.95 -9.10 4.14
CA CYS A 180 28.13 -9.75 2.85
C CYS A 180 29.18 -9.07 1.99
N ASN A 181 29.27 -7.74 2.08
CA ASN A 181 30.28 -6.93 1.41
C ASN A 181 30.71 -5.79 2.34
N PRO A 182 31.79 -5.98 3.13
CA PRO A 182 32.21 -4.99 4.12
C PRO A 182 32.59 -3.61 3.56
N SER A 183 32.75 -3.47 2.25
CA SER A 183 32.96 -2.18 1.59
C SER A 183 31.66 -1.45 1.25
N GLU A 184 30.52 -2.11 1.37
CA GLU A 184 29.20 -1.59 1.03
C GLU A 184 28.41 -1.24 2.29
N ARG A 185 27.65 -0.15 2.20
CA ARG A 185 26.67 0.23 3.22
C ARG A 185 25.27 -0.13 2.76
N VAL A 186 24.54 -0.82 3.62
CA VAL A 186 23.13 -1.16 3.41
C VAL A 186 22.22 -0.19 4.15
N PHE A 187 21.12 0.17 3.53
CA PHE A 187 20.11 1.03 4.12
C PHE A 187 19.15 0.21 4.96
N VAL A 188 19.01 0.50 6.24
CA VAL A 188 18.25 -0.32 7.20
C VAL A 188 16.98 0.35 7.74
N LYS A 189 16.69 1.60 7.36
CA LYS A 189 15.49 2.33 7.81
C LYS A 189 14.27 2.15 6.92
N HIS A 190 14.24 1.13 6.10
CA HIS A 190 13.07 0.82 5.28
C HIS A 190 12.15 -0.20 5.94
N TYR A 191 10.86 -0.18 5.58
CA TYR A 191 9.84 -1.03 6.19
C TYR A 191 10.05 -2.53 6.00
N MET A 192 10.88 -2.96 5.04
CA MET A 192 11.09 -4.38 4.75
C MET A 192 12.22 -5.02 5.56
N ASP A 193 12.86 -4.30 6.47
CA ASP A 193 13.79 -4.85 7.46
C ASP A 193 13.10 -4.99 8.83
N TYR A 194 13.79 -5.51 9.85
CA TYR A 194 13.30 -5.72 11.21
C TYR A 194 13.86 -4.70 12.21
N SER A 195 14.27 -3.55 11.72
CA SER A 195 14.94 -2.51 12.51
C SER A 195 14.07 -1.85 13.59
N GLY A 196 12.79 -2.24 13.70
CA GLY A 196 11.89 -1.80 14.77
C GLY A 196 11.13 -0.51 14.48
N CYS A 197 10.15 -0.21 15.31
CA CYS A 197 9.20 0.90 15.10
C CYS A 197 9.86 2.27 14.95
N ASP A 198 10.88 2.54 15.74
CA ASP A 198 11.52 3.86 15.73
C ASP A 198 12.41 4.05 14.50
N CYS A 199 12.82 2.95 13.87
CA CYS A 199 13.81 2.93 12.80
C CYS A 199 13.20 2.74 11.41
N MET A 200 12.13 1.97 11.27
CA MET A 200 11.45 1.77 9.99
C MET A 200 10.63 3.00 9.60
N VAL A 201 11.07 3.75 8.58
CA VAL A 201 10.42 5.04 8.26
C VAL A 201 10.00 5.21 6.81
N THR A 202 10.49 4.37 5.87
CA THR A 202 10.22 4.55 4.44
C THR A 202 10.24 3.25 3.65
N PHE A 203 9.76 3.32 2.42
CA PHE A 203 10.16 2.42 1.34
C PHE A 203 11.18 3.15 0.45
N THR A 204 12.06 2.40 -0.21
CA THR A 204 12.95 2.97 -1.22
C THR A 204 12.20 3.20 -2.55
N LYS A 205 12.81 3.95 -3.47
CA LYS A 205 12.21 4.20 -4.80
C LYS A 205 12.02 2.91 -5.59
N ASN A 206 13.03 2.04 -5.63
CA ASN A 206 12.93 0.79 -6.37
C ASN A 206 11.99 -0.22 -5.68
N GLN A 207 11.87 -0.19 -4.35
CA GLN A 207 10.80 -0.92 -3.65
C GLN A 207 9.42 -0.43 -4.11
N VAL A 208 9.24 0.90 -4.22
CA VAL A 208 7.99 1.48 -4.71
C VAL A 208 7.71 1.08 -6.15
N ASP A 209 8.71 1.18 -7.03
CA ASP A 209 8.55 0.80 -8.45
C ASP A 209 8.17 -0.67 -8.60
N ARG A 210 8.80 -1.57 -7.84
CA ARG A 210 8.46 -2.99 -7.81
C ARG A 210 7.05 -3.24 -7.28
N GLY A 211 6.67 -2.62 -6.18
CA GLY A 211 5.34 -2.78 -5.59
C GLY A 211 4.24 -2.22 -6.48
N LEU A 212 4.46 -1.07 -7.13
CA LEU A 212 3.53 -0.52 -8.11
C LEU A 212 3.42 -1.40 -9.36
N SER A 213 4.53 -1.97 -9.84
CA SER A 213 4.51 -2.92 -10.95
C SER A 213 3.66 -4.15 -10.60
N SER A 214 3.82 -4.70 -9.40
CA SER A 214 3.01 -5.82 -8.92
C SER A 214 1.53 -5.46 -8.82
N LEU A 215 1.21 -4.28 -8.27
CA LEU A 215 -0.16 -3.80 -8.15
C LEU A 215 -0.83 -3.66 -9.52
N MET A 216 -0.09 -3.18 -10.52
CA MET A 216 -0.59 -2.90 -11.87
C MET A 216 -0.59 -4.12 -12.80
N THR A 217 -0.04 -5.24 -12.39
CA THR A 217 -0.02 -6.48 -13.16
C THR A 217 -0.80 -7.58 -12.46
N GLN A 218 -0.28 -8.04 -11.33
CA GLN A 218 -0.80 -9.21 -10.62
C GLN A 218 -2.06 -8.88 -9.80
N ARG A 219 -2.25 -7.62 -9.40
CA ARG A 219 -3.38 -7.14 -8.59
C ARG A 219 -4.24 -6.09 -9.32
N LEU A 220 -4.08 -5.99 -10.63
CA LEU A 220 -4.81 -5.04 -11.47
C LEU A 220 -6.34 -5.12 -11.29
N PRO A 221 -6.98 -6.31 -11.16
CA PRO A 221 -8.42 -6.40 -10.94
C PRO A 221 -8.91 -5.59 -9.74
N MET A 222 -8.12 -5.50 -8.66
CA MET A 222 -8.46 -4.71 -7.49
C MET A 222 -8.53 -3.20 -7.80
N ILE A 223 -7.67 -2.72 -8.69
CA ILE A 223 -7.68 -1.31 -9.12
C ILE A 223 -8.86 -1.05 -10.06
N GLU A 224 -9.12 -1.98 -10.98
CA GLU A 224 -10.21 -1.85 -11.97
C GLU A 224 -11.58 -1.95 -11.30
N ASN A 225 -11.73 -2.79 -10.28
CA ASN A 225 -12.97 -3.02 -9.56
C ASN A 225 -13.16 -2.12 -8.33
N TYR A 226 -12.24 -1.15 -8.11
CA TYR A 226 -12.33 -0.27 -6.96
C TYR A 226 -13.55 0.63 -7.00
N GLU A 227 -14.44 0.47 -6.03
CA GLU A 227 -15.57 1.37 -5.78
C GLU A 227 -15.23 2.32 -4.62
N ARG A 228 -15.21 3.60 -4.89
CA ARG A 228 -15.00 4.60 -3.84
C ARG A 228 -16.27 4.93 -3.08
N ARG A 229 -16.12 5.14 -1.76
CA ARG A 229 -17.18 5.72 -0.93
C ARG A 229 -17.61 7.08 -1.49
N PRO A 230 -18.89 7.30 -1.79
CA PRO A 230 -19.39 8.63 -2.16
C PRO A 230 -19.09 9.60 -1.02
N THR A 231 -18.44 10.71 -1.31
CA THR A 231 -18.26 11.80 -0.35
C THR A 231 -19.49 12.71 -0.38
N LEU A 232 -20.01 13.03 0.79
CA LEU A 232 -21.23 13.85 0.91
C LEU A 232 -20.99 15.36 0.82
N ASN A 233 -19.74 15.82 0.76
CA ASN A 233 -19.41 17.25 0.81
C ASN A 233 -18.47 17.68 -0.34
N GLY A 234 -19.04 18.48 -1.27
CA GLY A 234 -18.30 19.30 -2.23
C GLY A 234 -17.51 18.52 -3.31
N PHE A 235 -16.85 19.26 -4.19
CA PHE A 235 -16.02 18.73 -5.28
C PHE A 235 -14.75 17.98 -4.86
N GLU A 236 -14.46 17.90 -3.57
CA GLU A 236 -13.40 17.02 -3.02
C GLU A 236 -13.62 15.55 -3.39
N GLY A 237 -14.84 15.18 -3.78
CA GLY A 237 -15.23 13.85 -4.26
C GLY A 237 -14.98 13.55 -5.73
N THR A 238 -14.36 14.43 -6.50
CA THR A 238 -14.01 14.15 -7.90
C THR A 238 -12.90 13.10 -7.97
N ILE A 239 -13.17 11.98 -8.63
CA ILE A 239 -12.24 10.87 -8.80
C ILE A 239 -11.89 10.73 -10.27
N ILE A 240 -10.66 10.40 -10.53
CA ILE A 240 -10.10 10.09 -11.84
C ILE A 240 -9.38 8.76 -11.71
N LEU A 241 -9.85 7.74 -12.42
CA LEU A 241 -9.27 6.39 -12.42
C LEU A 241 -9.16 5.85 -13.84
N PRO A 242 -8.19 4.96 -14.07
CA PRO A 242 -6.99 4.70 -13.28
C PRO A 242 -5.95 5.80 -13.44
N THR A 243 -4.91 5.82 -12.61
CA THR A 243 -3.75 6.71 -12.81
C THR A 243 -2.79 6.15 -13.86
N LEU A 244 -2.81 4.84 -14.07
CA LEU A 244 -2.18 4.15 -15.20
C LEU A 244 -3.28 3.77 -16.18
N VAL A 245 -3.22 4.31 -17.39
CA VAL A 245 -4.28 4.26 -18.38
C VAL A 245 -3.82 3.42 -19.55
N LYS A 246 -4.63 2.42 -19.91
CA LYS A 246 -4.44 1.70 -21.18
C LYS A 246 -5.25 2.35 -22.29
N ASP A 247 -6.56 2.42 -22.10
CA ASP A 247 -7.51 2.90 -23.11
C ASP A 247 -8.67 3.72 -22.57
N LYS A 248 -8.93 3.67 -21.25
CA LYS A 248 -10.09 4.30 -20.63
C LYS A 248 -9.77 5.02 -19.35
N LEU A 249 -10.37 6.20 -19.20
CA LEU A 249 -10.42 6.98 -17.97
C LEU A 249 -11.85 7.06 -17.46
N TYR A 250 -12.02 6.86 -16.18
CA TYR A 250 -13.30 6.96 -15.50
C TYR A 250 -13.28 8.12 -14.53
N PHE A 251 -14.35 8.88 -14.56
CA PHE A 251 -14.55 10.05 -13.72
C PHE A 251 -15.82 9.85 -12.91
N THR A 252 -15.76 10.11 -11.63
CA THR A 252 -16.95 10.27 -10.80
C THR A 252 -16.93 11.64 -10.17
N PHE A 253 -18.09 12.27 -10.14
CA PHE A 253 -18.29 13.61 -9.64
C PHE A 253 -19.36 13.62 -8.56
N PRO A 254 -19.27 14.53 -7.58
CA PRO A 254 -20.39 14.79 -6.69
C PRO A 254 -21.59 15.31 -7.48
N LYS A 255 -22.79 15.14 -6.91
CA LYS A 255 -24.00 15.72 -7.51
C LYS A 255 -23.85 17.24 -7.56
N SER A 256 -24.00 17.82 -8.74
CA SER A 256 -23.86 19.26 -8.94
C SER A 256 -24.86 19.75 -9.99
N ASP A 257 -25.24 21.00 -9.90
CA ASP A 257 -26.18 21.65 -10.82
C ASP A 257 -25.47 22.34 -11.99
N GLY A 258 -24.13 22.21 -12.08
CA GLY A 258 -23.31 22.87 -13.08
C GLY A 258 -22.68 21.94 -14.08
N VAL A 259 -21.99 22.55 -15.05
CA VAL A 259 -21.24 21.83 -16.08
C VAL A 259 -19.84 21.54 -15.57
N ILE A 260 -19.47 20.27 -15.66
CA ILE A 260 -18.12 19.77 -15.36
C ILE A 260 -17.37 19.66 -16.68
N THR A 261 -16.21 20.28 -16.78
CA THR A 261 -15.32 20.20 -17.93
C THR A 261 -14.06 19.44 -17.56
N ILE A 262 -13.72 18.44 -18.37
CA ILE A 262 -12.50 17.63 -18.23
C ILE A 262 -11.57 18.08 -19.36
N ILE A 263 -10.34 18.43 -19.00
CA ILE A 263 -9.30 18.79 -19.98
C ILE A 263 -8.07 17.94 -19.67
N ILE A 264 -7.49 17.33 -20.70
CA ILE A 264 -6.28 16.54 -20.59
C ILE A 264 -5.18 17.24 -21.39
N TYR A 265 -4.04 17.45 -20.73
CA TYR A 265 -2.86 18.09 -21.30
C TYR A 265 -1.69 17.12 -21.37
N ASP A 266 -0.84 17.27 -22.36
CA ASP A 266 0.50 16.68 -22.33
C ASP A 266 1.44 17.48 -21.40
N LEU A 267 2.68 17.00 -21.23
CA LEU A 267 3.66 17.67 -20.38
C LEU A 267 4.13 19.04 -20.93
N MET A 268 3.86 19.32 -22.21
CA MET A 268 4.16 20.62 -22.83
C MET A 268 3.00 21.61 -22.67
N GLY A 269 1.92 21.21 -21.99
CA GLY A 269 0.74 22.02 -21.75
C GLY A 269 -0.22 22.10 -22.94
N ARG A 270 -0.05 21.27 -23.97
CA ARG A 270 -0.97 21.23 -25.13
C ARG A 270 -2.22 20.44 -24.70
N GLU A 271 -3.38 21.02 -25.05
CA GLU A 271 -4.67 20.34 -24.85
C GLU A 271 -4.77 19.14 -25.80
N ILE A 272 -4.91 17.96 -25.24
CA ILE A 272 -5.05 16.71 -25.98
C ILE A 272 -6.52 16.31 -26.11
N LEU A 273 -7.31 16.58 -25.07
CA LEU A 273 -8.73 16.25 -25.03
C LEU A 273 -9.48 17.24 -24.16
N LYS A 274 -10.67 17.61 -24.60
CA LYS A 274 -11.65 18.35 -23.79
C LYS A 274 -13.02 17.72 -23.91
N SER A 275 -13.68 17.51 -22.78
CA SER A 275 -15.00 16.90 -22.67
C SER A 275 -15.80 17.57 -21.58
N SER A 276 -17.10 17.72 -21.75
CA SER A 276 -17.99 18.24 -20.71
C SER A 276 -19.11 17.26 -20.37
N THR A 277 -19.61 17.33 -19.13
CA THR A 277 -20.71 16.50 -18.63
C THR A 277 -21.45 17.22 -17.51
N SER A 278 -22.73 16.90 -17.34
CA SER A 278 -23.51 17.21 -16.14
C SER A 278 -23.85 15.95 -15.33
N GLN A 279 -23.34 14.79 -15.76
CA GLN A 279 -23.59 13.51 -15.10
C GLN A 279 -22.55 13.26 -14.00
N GLN A 280 -22.93 12.49 -12.99
CA GLN A 280 -22.04 12.10 -11.90
C GLN A 280 -20.97 11.09 -12.31
N PHE A 281 -21.10 10.48 -13.48
CA PHE A 281 -20.15 9.54 -14.06
C PHE A 281 -19.82 9.89 -15.50
N LYS A 282 -18.56 9.78 -15.88
CA LYS A 282 -18.09 9.96 -17.25
C LYS A 282 -16.98 8.95 -17.56
N GLU A 283 -17.15 8.20 -18.64
CA GLU A 283 -16.09 7.42 -19.26
C GLU A 283 -15.50 8.23 -20.43
N ILE A 284 -14.19 8.22 -20.56
CA ILE A 284 -13.46 8.79 -21.68
C ILE A 284 -12.54 7.72 -22.24
N THR A 285 -12.72 7.37 -23.51
CA THR A 285 -11.76 6.57 -24.25
C THR A 285 -10.54 7.41 -24.56
N PHE A 286 -9.37 6.93 -24.17
CA PHE A 286 -8.12 7.65 -24.23
C PHE A 286 -7.17 6.93 -25.19
N ASN A 287 -7.17 7.38 -26.44
CA ASN A 287 -6.32 6.78 -27.48
C ASN A 287 -5.21 7.78 -27.87
N THR A 288 -4.17 7.81 -27.04
CA THR A 288 -3.03 8.70 -27.19
C THR A 288 -1.73 7.91 -27.04
N PRO A 289 -0.59 8.44 -27.52
CA PRO A 289 0.71 7.79 -27.32
C PRO A 289 1.02 7.53 -25.86
N ASN A 290 1.83 6.49 -25.60
CA ASN A 290 2.34 6.21 -24.27
C ASN A 290 3.09 7.43 -23.71
N GLY A 291 2.84 7.77 -22.46
CA GLY A 291 3.46 8.93 -21.85
C GLY A 291 2.72 9.48 -20.64
N TYR A 292 3.18 10.63 -20.18
CA TYR A 292 2.60 11.33 -19.03
C TYR A 292 1.63 12.41 -19.49
N TYR A 293 0.50 12.51 -18.80
CA TYR A 293 -0.54 13.50 -19.06
C TYR A 293 -1.03 14.10 -17.75
N ILE A 294 -1.59 15.31 -17.84
CA ILE A 294 -2.21 16.01 -16.71
C ILE A 294 -3.70 16.16 -17.01
N VAL A 295 -4.51 15.57 -16.16
CA VAL A 295 -5.97 15.72 -16.20
C VAL A 295 -6.37 16.87 -15.29
N CYS A 296 -7.10 17.83 -15.82
CA CYS A 296 -7.75 18.91 -15.08
C CYS A 296 -9.26 18.76 -15.16
N VAL A 297 -9.92 18.80 -14.01
CA VAL A 297 -11.38 18.88 -13.92
C VAL A 297 -11.76 20.27 -13.45
N LEU A 298 -12.67 20.89 -14.19
CA LEU A 298 -13.19 22.22 -13.91
C LEU A 298 -14.68 22.13 -13.61
N TYR A 299 -15.14 22.92 -12.65
CA TYR A 299 -16.55 23.16 -12.40
C TYR A 299 -16.85 24.64 -12.54
N ASN A 300 -17.79 24.99 -13.41
CA ASN A 300 -18.11 26.38 -13.76
C ASN A 300 -16.89 27.23 -14.13
N GLY A 301 -15.89 26.60 -14.77
CA GLY A 301 -14.65 27.26 -15.21
C GLY A 301 -13.52 27.29 -14.18
N GLU A 302 -13.76 26.93 -12.92
CA GLU A 302 -12.72 26.83 -11.89
C GLU A 302 -12.16 25.42 -11.76
N VAL A 303 -10.84 25.31 -11.62
CA VAL A 303 -10.17 24.00 -11.49
C VAL A 303 -10.43 23.41 -10.11
N VAL A 304 -11.17 22.31 -10.06
CA VAL A 304 -11.52 21.59 -8.83
C VAL A 304 -10.64 20.36 -8.56
N ARG A 305 -10.00 19.82 -9.61
CA ARG A 305 -9.09 18.68 -9.47
C ARG A 305 -8.01 18.71 -10.55
N LYS A 306 -6.76 18.37 -10.16
CA LYS A 306 -5.65 18.06 -11.08
C LYS A 306 -5.05 16.72 -10.72
N GLN A 307 -4.74 15.91 -11.71
CA GLN A 307 -4.12 14.61 -11.51
C GLN A 307 -3.20 14.26 -12.66
N LYS A 308 -2.01 13.75 -12.34
CA LYS A 308 -1.10 13.15 -13.31
C LYS A 308 -1.55 11.72 -13.59
N ILE A 309 -1.55 11.35 -14.86
CA ILE A 309 -1.80 9.97 -15.33
C ILE A 309 -0.65 9.53 -16.23
N ILE A 310 -0.51 8.21 -16.38
CA ILE A 310 0.47 7.58 -17.26
C ILE A 310 -0.30 6.70 -18.24
N VAL A 311 -0.05 6.86 -19.53
CA VAL A 311 -0.59 6.00 -20.60
C VAL A 311 0.50 5.01 -21.01
N TYR A 312 0.15 3.71 -21.15
CA TYR A 312 1.08 2.61 -21.46
C TYR A 312 0.53 1.62 -22.48
#